data_85896fbff28c351e207c50ce29feedb9
#
_entry.id   85896fbff28c351e207c50ce29feedb9
#
_cell.length_a   1.000
_cell.length_b   1.000
_cell.length_c   1.000
_cell.angle_alpha   90.00
_cell.angle_beta   90.00
_cell.angle_gamma   90.00
#
_symmetry.space_group_name_H-M   'P 1'
#
loop_
_entity.id
_entity.type
_entity.pdbx_description
1 polymer ?
#
loop_
_entity_poly.entity_id
_entity_poly.type
_entity_poly.pdbx_seq_one_letter_code
_entity_poly.pdbx_strand_id
1 'polypeptide(L)'
;GNAYKAALTLTMAGVDWQPRHVDFFNGETRTPAFRAINVMGEVPVYVEPGPQGDLVLTQSAVIQLHVAERTGRFLGATPAERAEVLRWLMFDNHKVSAQAGALRFQMNFLPA
;
A
#
# COMPACT_ATOMS: atom_id res chain seq x y z
N GLY A 1 -0.06 6.66 7.13
CA GLY A 1 -1.13 5.94 6.50
C GLY A 1 -0.69 4.79 5.61
N ASN A 2 -1.53 4.42 4.68
CA ASN A 2 -1.31 3.24 3.84
C ASN A 2 -0.04 3.31 2.98
N ALA A 3 0.30 4.47 2.46
CA ALA A 3 1.53 4.65 1.68
C ALA A 3 2.78 4.39 2.53
N TYR A 4 2.75 4.79 3.79
CA TYR A 4 3.85 4.53 4.72
C TYR A 4 4.07 3.03 4.95
N LYS A 5 3.00 2.25 5.03
CA LYS A 5 3.10 0.79 5.19
C LYS A 5 3.86 0.13 4.04
N ALA A 6 3.54 0.53 2.81
CA ALA A 6 4.25 0.04 1.63
C ALA A 6 5.73 0.44 1.64
N ALA A 7 6.02 1.70 1.90
CA ALA A 7 7.38 2.22 1.98
C ALA A 7 8.20 1.53 3.07
N LEU A 8 7.62 1.34 4.25
CA LEU A 8 8.27 0.66 5.36
C LEU A 8 8.59 -0.80 5.00
N THR A 9 7.66 -1.51 4.40
CA THR A 9 7.86 -2.91 4.01
C THR A 9 8.98 -3.04 2.98
N LEU A 10 9.02 -2.19 1.97
CA LEU A 10 10.10 -2.16 0.98
C LEU A 10 11.46 -1.91 1.63
N THR A 11 11.52 -0.94 2.53
CA THR A 11 12.76 -0.57 3.23
C THR A 11 13.24 -1.71 4.12
N MET A 12 12.36 -2.30 4.93
CA MET A 12 12.71 -3.40 5.83
C MET A 12 13.07 -4.68 5.06
N ALA A 13 12.51 -4.88 3.89
CA ALA A 13 12.86 -6.01 3.02
C ALA A 13 14.19 -5.82 2.29
N GLY A 14 14.79 -4.64 2.37
CA GLY A 14 16.04 -4.33 1.69
C GLY A 14 15.87 -4.13 0.18
N VAL A 15 14.68 -3.84 -0.27
CA VAL A 15 14.41 -3.55 -1.69
C VAL A 15 14.87 -2.13 -2.01
N ASP A 16 15.57 -1.99 -3.12
CA ASP A 16 15.93 -0.67 -3.66
C ASP A 16 14.69 -0.09 -4.35
N TRP A 17 14.19 1.04 -3.83
CA TRP A 17 12.96 1.64 -4.32
C TRP A 17 13.07 3.17 -4.32
N GLN A 18 12.27 3.82 -5.15
CA GLN A 18 12.23 5.27 -5.26
C GLN A 18 10.83 5.79 -5.00
N PRO A 19 10.66 6.79 -4.12
CA PRO A 19 9.38 7.44 -3.92
C PRO A 19 9.06 8.35 -5.09
N ARG A 20 7.78 8.36 -5.49
CA ARG A 20 7.26 9.31 -6.45
C ARG A 20 6.16 10.12 -5.77
N HIS A 21 6.34 11.44 -5.72
CA HIS A 21 5.38 12.33 -5.09
C HIS A 21 4.05 12.34 -5.86
N VAL A 22 2.95 12.25 -5.11
CA VAL A 22 1.60 12.43 -5.63
C VAL A 22 0.99 13.62 -4.88
N ASP A 23 0.54 14.61 -5.62
CA ASP A 23 -0.03 15.83 -5.06
C ASP A 23 -1.48 15.63 -4.63
N PHE A 24 -1.64 14.90 -3.52
CA PHE A 24 -2.94 14.52 -2.98
C PHE A 24 -3.81 15.74 -2.63
N PHE A 25 -3.22 16.75 -2.00
CA PHE A 25 -3.97 17.91 -1.52
C PHE A 25 -4.46 18.81 -2.64
N ASN A 26 -3.82 18.80 -3.80
CA ASN A 26 -4.27 19.52 -4.98
C ASN A 26 -5.07 18.63 -5.96
N GLY A 27 -5.46 17.44 -5.51
CA GLY A 27 -6.40 16.59 -6.23
C GLY A 27 -5.81 15.73 -7.35
N GLU A 28 -4.49 15.49 -7.36
CA GLU A 28 -3.86 14.64 -8.40
C GLU A 28 -4.51 13.26 -8.47
N THR A 29 -4.88 12.67 -7.33
CA THR A 29 -5.51 11.34 -7.28
C THR A 29 -6.89 11.30 -7.93
N ARG A 30 -7.52 12.45 -8.14
CA ARG A 30 -8.85 12.56 -8.76
C ARG A 30 -8.79 12.84 -10.26
N THR A 31 -7.59 13.05 -10.81
CA THR A 31 -7.42 13.31 -12.23
C THR A 31 -7.68 12.06 -13.07
N PRO A 32 -8.14 12.22 -14.33
CA PRO A 32 -8.25 11.08 -15.24
C PRO A 32 -6.94 10.34 -15.45
N ALA A 33 -5.81 11.06 -15.51
CA ALA A 33 -4.49 10.47 -15.67
C ALA A 33 -4.13 9.55 -14.49
N PHE A 34 -4.38 9.97 -13.25
CA PHE A 34 -4.12 9.14 -12.09
C PHE A 34 -5.08 7.94 -12.03
N ARG A 35 -6.37 8.16 -12.32
CA ARG A 35 -7.37 7.09 -12.32
C ARG A 35 -7.16 6.05 -13.43
N ALA A 36 -6.44 6.39 -14.47
CA ALA A 36 -5.99 5.41 -15.47
C ALA A 36 -4.95 4.43 -14.88
N ILE A 37 -4.20 4.86 -13.86
CA ILE A 37 -3.23 4.02 -13.14
C ILE A 37 -3.92 3.27 -12.00
N ASN A 38 -4.75 3.96 -11.24
CA ASN A 38 -5.53 3.39 -10.15
C ASN A 38 -6.95 3.96 -10.18
N VAL A 39 -7.90 3.15 -10.60
CA VAL A 39 -9.31 3.54 -10.75
C VAL A 39 -9.92 4.02 -9.42
N MET A 40 -9.42 3.55 -8.29
CA MET A 40 -9.89 3.97 -6.97
C MET A 40 -9.46 5.39 -6.60
N GLY A 41 -8.48 5.96 -7.31
CA GLY A 41 -8.00 7.31 -7.01
C GLY A 41 -7.32 7.42 -5.65
N GLU A 42 -6.56 6.42 -5.26
CA GLU A 42 -5.92 6.32 -3.95
C GLU A 42 -4.44 6.00 -4.07
N VAL A 43 -3.68 6.39 -3.05
CA VAL A 43 -2.30 5.96 -2.84
C VAL A 43 -2.26 4.92 -1.72
N PRO A 44 -1.28 4.00 -1.69
CA PRO A 44 -0.12 3.88 -2.57
C PRO A 44 -0.41 3.20 -3.90
N VAL A 45 0.44 3.46 -4.87
CA VAL A 45 0.57 2.68 -6.10
C VAL A 45 2.02 2.23 -6.19
N TYR A 46 2.23 0.96 -6.47
CA TYR A 46 3.55 0.36 -6.65
C TYR A 46 3.73 -0.03 -8.11
N VAL A 47 4.87 0.35 -8.68
CA VAL A 47 5.21 0.03 -10.08
C VAL A 47 6.53 -0.70 -10.10
N GLU A 48 6.55 -1.84 -10.74
CA GLU A 48 7.75 -2.66 -10.90
C GLU A 48 7.94 -2.98 -12.38
N PRO A 49 9.07 -2.54 -12.97
CA PRO A 49 9.37 -2.88 -14.36
C PRO A 49 9.55 -4.39 -14.55
N GLY A 50 9.05 -4.90 -15.66
CA GLY A 50 9.17 -6.30 -15.99
C GLY A 50 9.40 -6.54 -17.48
N PRO A 51 9.77 -7.78 -17.89
CA PRO A 51 10.10 -8.09 -19.28
C PRO A 51 8.92 -7.96 -20.23
N GLN A 52 7.70 -8.02 -19.72
CA GLN A 52 6.47 -7.91 -20.52
C GLN A 52 5.67 -6.65 -20.18
N GLY A 53 6.34 -5.65 -19.61
CA GLY A 53 5.71 -4.41 -19.16
C GLY A 53 5.74 -4.27 -17.65
N ASP A 54 5.23 -3.15 -17.17
CA ASP A 54 5.22 -2.85 -15.74
C ASP A 54 4.15 -3.64 -15.00
N LEU A 55 4.53 -4.17 -13.84
CA LEU A 55 3.56 -4.64 -12.85
C LEU A 55 3.10 -3.44 -12.02
N VAL A 56 1.80 -3.18 -12.02
CA VAL A 56 1.21 -2.09 -11.24
C VAL A 56 0.30 -2.69 -10.16
N LEU A 57 0.62 -2.40 -8.91
CA LEU A 57 -0.15 -2.88 -7.77
C LEU A 57 -0.72 -1.72 -6.97
N THR A 58 -1.95 -1.89 -6.54
CA THR A 58 -2.66 -0.97 -5.65
C THR A 58 -3.08 -1.71 -4.39
N GLN A 59 -3.48 -0.99 -3.35
CA GLN A 59 -3.74 -1.50 -2.00
C GLN A 59 -2.46 -1.86 -1.24
N SER A 60 -2.27 -1.21 -0.10
CA SER A 60 -1.05 -1.39 0.70
C SER A 60 -0.79 -2.84 1.10
N ALA A 61 -1.82 -3.58 1.48
CA ALA A 61 -1.68 -4.99 1.87
C ALA A 61 -1.25 -5.87 0.70
N VAL A 62 -1.74 -5.59 -0.50
CA VAL A 62 -1.32 -6.32 -1.72
C VAL A 62 0.15 -6.06 -2.01
N ILE A 63 0.58 -4.80 -1.90
CA ILE A 63 1.98 -4.41 -2.11
C ILE A 63 2.87 -5.10 -1.06
N GLN A 64 2.48 -5.06 0.21
CA GLN A 64 3.22 -5.70 1.29
C GLN A 64 3.37 -7.20 1.05
N LEU A 65 2.29 -7.87 0.67
CA LEU A 65 2.31 -9.31 0.41
C LEU A 65 3.20 -9.64 -0.80
N HIS A 66 3.11 -8.88 -1.87
CA HIS A 66 3.96 -9.05 -3.04
C HIS A 66 5.45 -8.93 -2.69
N VAL A 67 5.82 -7.89 -1.95
CA VAL A 67 7.21 -7.68 -1.52
C VAL A 67 7.68 -8.82 -0.63
N ALA A 68 6.84 -9.28 0.30
CA ALA A 68 7.15 -10.39 1.19
C ALA A 68 7.37 -11.70 0.41
N GLU A 69 6.50 -12.01 -0.54
CA GLU A 69 6.63 -13.19 -1.38
C GLU A 69 7.89 -13.15 -2.25
N ARG A 70 8.15 -12.00 -2.86
CA ARG A 70 9.30 -11.82 -3.73
C ARG A 70 10.63 -11.91 -2.99
N THR A 71 10.70 -11.37 -1.78
CA THR A 71 11.94 -11.35 -0.99
C THR A 71 12.09 -12.55 -0.06
N GLY A 72 11.04 -13.35 0.12
CA GLY A 72 11.02 -14.46 1.07
C GLY A 72 11.04 -14.02 2.53
N ARG A 73 10.65 -12.76 2.83
CA ARG A 73 10.70 -12.20 4.18
C ARG A 73 9.28 -11.95 4.70
N PHE A 74 9.11 -11.99 6.02
CA PHE A 74 7.90 -11.62 6.75
C PHE A 74 6.71 -12.58 6.63
N LEU A 75 6.80 -13.67 5.87
CA LEU A 75 5.68 -14.60 5.67
C LEU A 75 5.64 -15.76 6.66
N GLY A 76 6.70 -15.93 7.49
CA GLY A 76 6.86 -17.11 8.30
C GLY A 76 7.33 -18.32 7.49
N ALA A 77 7.60 -19.44 8.20
CA ALA A 77 8.16 -20.64 7.60
C ALA A 77 7.13 -21.74 7.35
N THR A 78 5.94 -21.65 7.94
CA THR A 78 4.91 -22.69 7.86
C THR A 78 3.58 -22.12 7.33
N PRO A 79 2.67 -22.98 6.83
CA PRO A 79 1.33 -22.54 6.46
C PRO A 79 0.56 -21.87 7.59
N ALA A 80 0.75 -22.33 8.84
CA ALA A 80 0.11 -21.74 10.00
C ALA A 80 0.62 -20.32 10.27
N GLU A 81 1.93 -20.12 10.20
CA GLU A 81 2.54 -18.80 10.35
C GLU A 81 2.09 -17.86 9.23
N ARG A 82 2.04 -18.36 7.98
CA ARG A 82 1.51 -17.58 6.86
C ARG A 82 0.06 -17.16 7.09
N ALA A 83 -0.77 -18.04 7.61
CA ALA A 83 -2.15 -17.71 7.94
C ALA A 83 -2.24 -16.60 9.00
N GLU A 84 -1.36 -16.63 10.01
CA GLU A 84 -1.28 -15.57 11.01
C GLU A 84 -0.86 -14.23 10.39
N VAL A 85 0.10 -14.22 9.48
CA VAL A 85 0.50 -13.01 8.77
C VAL A 85 -0.68 -12.41 8.00
N LEU A 86 -1.42 -13.24 7.25
CA LEU A 86 -2.60 -12.80 6.50
C LEU A 86 -3.70 -12.31 7.44
N ARG A 87 -3.93 -13.00 8.55
CA ARG A 87 -4.90 -12.56 9.57
C ARG A 87 -4.63 -11.13 10.01
N TRP A 88 -3.39 -10.83 10.38
CA TRP A 88 -3.04 -9.51 10.89
C TRP A 88 -3.00 -8.44 9.81
N LEU A 89 -2.64 -8.78 8.58
CA LEU A 89 -2.78 -7.88 7.44
C LEU A 89 -4.25 -7.48 7.22
N MET A 90 -5.15 -8.45 7.25
CA MET A 90 -6.58 -8.21 7.06
C MET A 90 -7.18 -7.45 8.24
N PHE A 91 -6.78 -7.79 9.47
CA PHE A 91 -7.20 -7.07 10.67
C PHE A 91 -6.80 -5.60 10.62
N ASP A 92 -5.53 -5.32 10.31
CA ASP A 92 -5.06 -3.94 10.17
C ASP A 92 -5.85 -3.20 9.11
N ASN A 93 -5.98 -3.79 7.93
CA ASN A 93 -6.64 -3.13 6.81
C ASN A 93 -8.11 -2.79 7.09
N HIS A 94 -8.81 -3.69 7.75
CA HIS A 94 -10.25 -3.53 8.03
C HIS A 94 -10.51 -2.73 9.31
N LYS A 95 -9.80 -3.05 10.40
CA LYS A 95 -10.14 -2.56 11.74
C LYS A 95 -9.29 -1.37 12.18
N VAL A 96 -8.02 -1.33 11.82
CA VAL A 96 -7.10 -0.30 12.33
C VAL A 96 -6.92 0.82 11.31
N SER A 97 -6.33 0.51 10.17
CA SER A 97 -5.98 1.53 9.18
C SER A 97 -7.19 2.23 8.58
N ALA A 98 -8.25 1.50 8.29
CA ALA A 98 -9.45 2.09 7.71
C ALA A 98 -10.10 3.08 8.68
N GLN A 99 -10.28 2.68 9.94
CA GLN A 99 -10.95 3.51 10.95
C GLN A 99 -10.05 4.66 11.42
N ALA A 100 -8.81 4.38 11.74
CA ALA A 100 -7.87 5.41 12.18
C ALA A 100 -7.60 6.44 11.07
N GLY A 101 -7.47 5.97 9.82
CA GLY A 101 -7.30 6.85 8.67
C GLY A 101 -8.50 7.76 8.44
N ALA A 102 -9.71 7.20 8.50
CA ALA A 102 -10.94 7.96 8.34
C ALA A 102 -11.10 9.01 9.45
N LEU A 103 -10.90 8.60 10.70
CA LEU A 103 -11.00 9.50 11.85
C LEU A 103 -9.96 10.63 11.74
N ARG A 104 -8.72 10.31 11.44
CA ARG A 104 -7.67 11.31 11.26
C ARG A 104 -8.01 12.31 10.16
N PHE A 105 -8.54 11.82 9.04
CA PHE A 105 -8.95 12.70 7.94
C PHE A 105 -10.08 13.64 8.37
N GLN A 106 -11.09 13.11 9.05
CA GLN A 106 -12.21 13.92 9.54
C GLN A 106 -11.76 15.00 10.54
N MET A 107 -10.86 14.64 11.46
CA MET A 107 -10.41 15.56 12.49
C MET A 107 -9.48 16.67 11.98
N ASN A 108 -8.69 16.38 10.97
CA ASN A 108 -7.62 17.30 10.57
C ASN A 108 -7.85 18.01 9.23
N PHE A 109 -8.72 17.47 8.38
CA PHE A 109 -8.86 17.96 7.00
C PHE A 109 -10.28 18.34 6.61
N LEU A 110 -11.29 17.97 7.39
CA LEU A 110 -12.65 18.39 7.13
C LEU A 110 -13.02 19.56 8.09
N PRO A 111 -13.86 20.50 7.61
CA PRO A 111 -14.37 21.55 8.48
C PRO A 111 -15.20 20.96 9.62
N ALA A 112 -15.12 21.62 10.76
CA ALA A 112 -15.89 21.23 11.95
C ALA A 112 -17.40 21.42 11.71
#